data_aaf5dcdad580bbc9c5cd3459c51f82bc
#
_entry.id   aaf5dcdad580bbc9c5cd3459c51f82bc
#
_cell.length_a   1.000
_cell.length_b   1.000
_cell.length_c   1.000
_cell.angle_alpha   90.00
_cell.angle_beta   90.00
_cell.angle_gamma   90.00
#
_symmetry.space_group_name_H-M   'P 1'
#
loop_
_entity.id
_entity.type
_entity.pdbx_description
1 polymer ?
#
loop_
_entity_poly.entity_id
_entity_poly.type
_entity_poly.pdbx_seq_one_letter_code
_entity_poly.pdbx_strand_id
1 'polypeptide(L)'
;MDLNKVFDAINKNAIKLEFQVNNKEELPIGTSKFGGNPDVPKDFEWFYYVGEDFGGKTKERPLSFLAQINCEEVKQYDEDGLLPSKGMLYFFYELATMRWGFDPQDKGSAKVYYFDGDVTQLIRTNCPDSLEDEFKLDRKGVV
;
A
#
# COMPACT_ATOMS: atom_id res chain seq x y z
N MET A 1 -7.01 34.28 -17.98
CA MET A 1 -7.40 32.96 -17.42
C MET A 1 -7.37 33.06 -15.90
N ASP A 2 -8.50 32.81 -15.26
CA ASP A 2 -8.61 32.87 -13.79
C ASP A 2 -8.08 31.55 -13.22
N LEU A 3 -6.87 31.57 -12.67
CA LEU A 3 -6.19 30.38 -12.12
C LEU A 3 -6.98 29.76 -10.97
N ASN A 4 -7.71 30.55 -10.16
CA ASN A 4 -8.50 30.02 -9.06
C ASN A 4 -9.61 29.11 -9.58
N LYS A 5 -10.30 29.51 -10.65
CA LYS A 5 -11.32 28.67 -11.29
C LYS A 5 -10.76 27.37 -11.87
N VAL A 6 -9.52 27.41 -12.37
CA VAL A 6 -8.85 26.19 -12.85
C VAL A 6 -8.52 25.28 -11.67
N PHE A 7 -7.98 25.81 -10.58
CA PHE A 7 -7.69 25.02 -9.37
C PHE A 7 -8.95 24.42 -8.77
N ASP A 8 -10.03 25.17 -8.66
CA ASP A 8 -11.31 24.66 -8.14
C ASP A 8 -11.88 23.53 -9.02
N ALA A 9 -11.69 23.60 -10.33
CA ALA A 9 -12.19 22.60 -11.27
C ALA A 9 -11.39 21.28 -11.24
N ILE A 10 -10.11 21.32 -10.85
CA ILE A 10 -9.23 20.14 -10.79
C ILE A 10 -9.03 19.58 -9.38
N ASN A 11 -9.41 20.35 -8.36
CA ASN A 11 -9.35 19.90 -6.97
C ASN A 11 -10.27 18.69 -6.77
N LYS A 12 -9.74 17.71 -6.04
CA LYS A 12 -10.46 16.53 -5.61
C LYS A 12 -10.45 16.45 -4.10
N ASN A 13 -11.50 15.89 -3.52
CA ASN A 13 -11.48 15.54 -2.12
C ASN A 13 -10.37 14.53 -1.84
N ALA A 14 -9.75 14.65 -0.68
CA ALA A 14 -8.71 13.74 -0.23
C ALA A 14 -8.89 13.44 1.25
N ILE A 15 -8.62 12.21 1.63
CA ILE A 15 -8.61 11.81 3.03
C ILE A 15 -7.21 12.09 3.58
N LYS A 16 -7.14 12.99 4.56
CA LYS A 16 -5.88 13.25 5.28
C LYS A 16 -5.55 12.07 6.18
N LEU A 17 -4.33 11.56 6.06
CA LEU A 17 -3.81 10.50 6.91
C LEU A 17 -2.88 11.10 7.98
N GLU A 18 -3.10 10.76 9.23
CA GLU A 18 -2.25 11.13 10.35
C GLU A 18 -1.67 9.86 10.98
N PHE A 19 -0.35 9.86 11.19
CA PHE A 19 0.36 8.69 11.70
C PHE A 19 0.61 8.82 13.19
N GLN A 20 0.38 7.73 13.91
CA GLN A 20 0.86 7.56 15.27
C GLN A 20 1.88 6.42 15.29
N VAL A 21 3.08 6.71 15.81
CA VAL A 21 4.11 5.68 15.95
C VAL A 21 3.75 4.75 17.10
N ASN A 22 3.51 3.47 16.80
CA ASN A 22 3.26 2.45 17.81
C ASN A 22 4.53 1.63 18.05
N ASN A 23 5.20 1.86 19.18
CA ASN A 23 6.48 1.22 19.51
C ASN A 23 6.35 -0.01 20.40
N LYS A 24 5.17 -0.37 20.92
CA LYS A 24 5.08 -1.28 22.07
C LYS A 24 4.11 -2.45 21.95
N GLU A 25 3.14 -2.40 21.04
CA GLU A 25 2.11 -3.44 20.96
C GLU A 25 1.88 -3.89 19.52
N GLU A 26 1.54 -5.16 19.38
CA GLU A 26 1.11 -5.69 18.11
C GLU A 26 -0.29 -5.17 17.80
N LEU A 27 -0.46 -4.53 16.63
CA LEU A 27 -1.75 -4.00 16.21
C LEU A 27 -2.75 -5.14 16.01
N PRO A 28 -4.03 -4.94 16.30
CA PRO A 28 -5.08 -5.89 15.95
C PRO A 28 -5.06 -6.22 14.44
N ILE A 29 -5.43 -7.45 14.10
CA ILE A 29 -5.59 -7.85 12.70
C ILE A 29 -6.64 -6.97 12.02
N GLY A 30 -6.35 -6.54 10.79
CA GLY A 30 -7.25 -5.73 10.00
C GLY A 30 -7.24 -4.23 10.32
N THR A 31 -6.34 -3.77 11.18
CA THR A 31 -6.14 -2.33 11.44
C THR A 31 -5.44 -1.65 10.26
N SER A 32 -5.85 -0.44 9.90
CA SER A 32 -5.12 0.40 8.94
C SER A 32 -3.74 0.75 9.48
N LYS A 33 -2.70 0.53 8.66
CA LYS A 33 -1.30 0.74 9.08
C LYS A 33 -0.36 0.99 7.91
N PHE A 34 0.79 1.59 8.22
CA PHE A 34 1.93 1.71 7.32
C PHE A 34 3.07 0.81 7.78
N GLY A 35 3.68 0.12 6.81
CA GLY A 35 4.82 -0.75 7.08
C GLY A 35 4.48 -1.99 7.91
N GLY A 36 5.52 -2.67 8.36
CA GLY A 36 5.41 -3.95 9.06
C GLY A 36 4.95 -5.09 8.16
N ASN A 37 4.32 -6.08 8.75
CA ASN A 37 3.81 -7.24 8.04
C ASN A 37 2.32 -7.06 7.72
N PRO A 38 1.87 -7.28 6.47
CA PRO A 38 0.47 -7.13 6.09
C PRO A 38 -0.43 -8.20 6.74
N ASP A 39 -1.68 -7.83 6.95
CA ASP A 39 -2.74 -8.76 7.30
C ASP A 39 -3.49 -9.14 6.03
N VAL A 40 -3.27 -10.35 5.51
CA VAL A 40 -3.74 -10.77 4.17
C VAL A 40 -4.57 -12.06 4.25
N PRO A 41 -5.38 -12.36 3.21
CA PRO A 41 -6.05 -13.66 3.12
C PRO A 41 -5.07 -14.82 3.20
N LYS A 42 -5.53 -15.97 3.69
CA LYS A 42 -4.71 -17.17 3.87
C LYS A 42 -4.08 -17.67 2.56
N ASP A 43 -4.73 -17.46 1.45
CA ASP A 43 -4.34 -17.84 0.09
C ASP A 43 -3.65 -16.70 -0.68
N PHE A 44 -3.24 -15.65 0.02
CA PHE A 44 -2.57 -14.50 -0.60
C PHE A 44 -1.21 -14.91 -1.19
N GLU A 45 -1.00 -14.55 -2.46
CA GLU A 45 0.28 -14.69 -3.15
C GLU A 45 0.98 -13.33 -3.21
N TRP A 46 2.24 -13.28 -2.78
CA TRP A 46 3.01 -12.06 -2.77
C TRP A 46 3.27 -11.54 -4.19
N PHE A 47 3.30 -10.23 -4.35
CA PHE A 47 3.54 -9.60 -5.64
C PHE A 47 5.02 -9.45 -5.91
N TYR A 48 5.43 -9.71 -7.16
CA TYR A 48 6.80 -9.59 -7.63
C TYR A 48 6.85 -8.67 -8.86
N TYR A 49 7.96 -7.97 -9.00
CA TYR A 49 8.28 -7.16 -10.16
C TYR A 49 9.51 -7.73 -10.86
N VAL A 50 9.45 -7.83 -12.19
CA VAL A 50 10.58 -8.22 -13.04
C VAL A 50 11.04 -7.00 -13.82
N GLY A 51 12.26 -6.54 -13.54
CA GLY A 51 12.81 -5.36 -14.20
C GLY A 51 14.31 -5.20 -13.95
N GLU A 52 14.93 -4.27 -14.69
CA GLU A 52 16.34 -3.98 -14.54
C GLU A 52 16.64 -3.29 -13.21
N ASP A 53 17.74 -3.69 -12.56
CA ASP A 53 18.34 -2.96 -11.45
C ASP A 53 19.18 -1.78 -11.97
N PHE A 54 19.78 -1.00 -11.07
CA PHE A 54 20.67 0.10 -11.45
C PHE A 54 21.94 -0.35 -12.18
N GLY A 55 22.28 -1.64 -12.12
CA GLY A 55 23.38 -2.24 -12.87
C GLY A 55 22.99 -2.78 -14.25
N GLY A 56 21.74 -2.57 -14.68
CA GLY A 56 21.20 -3.05 -15.95
C GLY A 56 20.92 -4.55 -15.99
N LYS A 57 20.85 -5.22 -14.83
CA LYS A 57 20.51 -6.64 -14.74
C LYS A 57 19.02 -6.81 -14.46
N THR A 58 18.34 -7.57 -15.30
CA THR A 58 16.96 -7.96 -15.06
C THR A 58 16.90 -8.94 -13.89
N LYS A 59 16.06 -8.61 -12.91
CA LYS A 59 15.82 -9.42 -11.71
C LYS A 59 14.34 -9.46 -11.40
N GLU A 60 13.90 -10.58 -10.84
CA GLU A 60 12.62 -10.68 -10.14
C GLU A 60 12.81 -10.29 -8.68
N ARG A 61 12.01 -9.36 -8.21
CA ARG A 61 12.07 -8.86 -6.82
C ARG A 61 10.66 -8.79 -6.21
N PRO A 62 10.50 -9.18 -4.94
CA PRO A 62 9.24 -8.96 -4.26
C PRO A 62 8.99 -7.46 -4.08
N LEU A 63 7.73 -7.05 -4.21
CA LEU A 63 7.34 -5.69 -3.88
C LEU A 63 7.37 -5.49 -2.36
N SER A 64 7.76 -4.30 -1.94
CA SER A 64 7.65 -3.88 -0.54
C SER A 64 6.20 -3.59 -0.19
N PHE A 65 5.74 -4.10 0.93
CA PHE A 65 4.46 -3.70 1.50
C PHE A 65 4.59 -2.30 2.10
N LEU A 66 3.76 -1.36 1.62
CA LEU A 66 3.75 0.02 2.10
C LEU A 66 2.69 0.26 3.16
N ALA A 67 1.46 -0.14 2.87
CA ALA A 67 0.32 0.17 3.71
C ALA A 67 -0.85 -0.78 3.47
N GLN A 68 -1.69 -0.91 4.48
CA GLN A 68 -3.04 -1.44 4.35
C GLN A 68 -4.03 -0.44 4.95
N ILE A 69 -5.18 -0.28 4.29
CA ILE A 69 -6.26 0.61 4.71
C ILE A 69 -7.53 -0.21 4.84
N ASN A 70 -8.09 -0.24 6.03
CA ASN A 70 -9.40 -0.81 6.27
C ASN A 70 -10.48 0.15 5.78
N CYS A 71 -11.24 -0.28 4.78
CA CYS A 71 -12.23 0.58 4.13
C CYS A 71 -13.36 1.02 5.08
N GLU A 72 -13.69 0.21 6.08
CA GLU A 72 -14.69 0.59 7.10
C GLU A 72 -14.20 1.73 7.99
N GLU A 73 -12.90 1.79 8.32
CA GLU A 73 -12.32 2.86 9.14
C GLU A 73 -12.34 4.21 8.41
N VAL A 74 -12.10 4.21 7.08
CA VAL A 74 -12.01 5.44 6.28
C VAL A 74 -13.34 5.87 5.64
N LYS A 75 -14.35 5.00 5.64
CA LYS A 75 -15.64 5.25 5.01
C LYS A 75 -16.29 6.58 5.41
N GLN A 76 -16.19 6.96 6.67
CA GLN A 76 -16.77 8.21 7.17
C GLN A 76 -16.12 9.47 6.60
N TYR A 77 -14.91 9.37 6.02
CA TYR A 77 -14.15 10.48 5.42
C TYR A 77 -14.22 10.49 3.90
N ASP A 78 -14.82 9.46 3.29
CA ASP A 78 -14.98 9.34 1.84
C ASP A 78 -16.27 10.05 1.41
N GLU A 79 -16.23 11.39 1.37
CA GLU A 79 -17.39 12.23 1.03
C GLU A 79 -17.92 11.94 -0.38
N ASP A 80 -17.05 11.56 -1.31
CA ASP A 80 -17.43 11.27 -2.70
C ASP A 80 -17.93 9.84 -2.90
N GLY A 81 -17.79 8.96 -1.90
CA GLY A 81 -18.20 7.56 -1.98
C GLY A 81 -17.45 6.75 -3.04
N LEU A 82 -16.18 7.08 -3.28
CA LEU A 82 -15.36 6.45 -4.31
C LEU A 82 -14.67 5.18 -3.83
N LEU A 83 -14.46 5.03 -2.52
CA LEU A 83 -13.85 3.86 -1.93
C LEU A 83 -14.88 2.76 -1.65
N PRO A 84 -14.48 1.49 -1.63
CA PRO A 84 -15.32 0.43 -1.12
C PRO A 84 -15.74 0.69 0.33
N SER A 85 -16.95 0.34 0.68
CA SER A 85 -17.49 0.57 2.04
C SER A 85 -16.99 -0.43 3.09
N LYS A 86 -16.31 -1.50 2.66
CA LYS A 86 -15.76 -2.59 3.48
C LYS A 86 -14.55 -3.22 2.80
N GLY A 87 -13.86 -4.09 3.51
CA GLY A 87 -12.70 -4.81 2.97
C GLY A 87 -11.40 -4.06 3.23
N MET A 88 -10.36 -4.49 2.57
CA MET A 88 -9.00 -4.01 2.79
C MET A 88 -8.33 -3.61 1.47
N LEU A 89 -7.73 -2.42 1.45
CA LEU A 89 -6.85 -1.96 0.37
C LEU A 89 -5.41 -2.13 0.80
N TYR A 90 -4.58 -2.69 -0.07
CA TYR A 90 -3.15 -2.88 0.15
C TYR A 90 -2.36 -2.14 -0.92
N PHE A 91 -1.23 -1.58 -0.51
CA PHE A 91 -0.32 -0.83 -1.36
C PHE A 91 1.06 -1.47 -1.32
N PHE A 92 1.56 -1.84 -2.50
CA PHE A 92 2.88 -2.44 -2.68
C PHE A 92 3.66 -1.65 -3.72
N TYR A 93 4.97 -1.55 -3.51
CA TYR A 93 5.85 -0.84 -4.44
C TYR A 93 7.25 -1.43 -4.45
N GLU A 94 7.92 -1.34 -5.60
CA GLU A 94 9.30 -1.74 -5.78
C GLU A 94 10.23 -0.61 -5.31
N LEU A 95 10.79 -0.75 -4.10
CA LEU A 95 11.61 0.28 -3.47
C LEU A 95 13.08 0.28 -3.90
N ALA A 96 13.59 -0.83 -4.46
CA ALA A 96 15.00 -0.94 -4.81
C ALA A 96 15.40 0.02 -5.96
N THR A 97 14.53 0.22 -6.95
CA THR A 97 14.78 1.13 -8.07
C THR A 97 13.81 2.30 -8.12
N MET A 98 12.75 2.28 -7.33
CA MET A 98 11.72 3.34 -7.22
C MET A 98 11.25 3.84 -8.58
N ARG A 99 10.74 2.92 -9.43
CA ARG A 99 10.27 3.22 -10.78
C ARG A 99 9.14 4.25 -10.77
N TRP A 100 9.22 5.23 -11.65
CA TRP A 100 8.26 6.35 -11.67
C TRP A 100 6.96 6.06 -12.42
N GLY A 101 6.91 4.95 -13.18
CA GLY A 101 5.71 4.52 -13.88
C GLY A 101 5.49 5.24 -15.24
N PHE A 102 6.44 5.98 -15.75
CA PHE A 102 6.37 6.63 -17.08
C PHE A 102 6.71 5.67 -18.21
N ASP A 103 7.60 4.73 -17.96
CA ASP A 103 8.01 3.73 -18.95
C ASP A 103 7.04 2.55 -18.91
N PRO A 104 6.59 2.04 -20.07
CA PRO A 104 5.81 0.80 -20.12
C PRO A 104 6.46 -0.39 -19.41
N GLN A 105 7.80 -0.41 -19.32
CA GLN A 105 8.57 -1.43 -18.59
C GLN A 105 8.42 -1.33 -17.07
N ASP A 106 7.96 -0.19 -16.55
CA ASP A 106 7.69 -0.02 -15.11
C ASP A 106 6.39 -0.71 -14.67
N LYS A 107 5.62 -1.23 -15.61
CA LYS A 107 4.36 -1.93 -15.31
C LYS A 107 4.59 -3.09 -14.35
N GLY A 108 3.88 -3.07 -13.23
CA GLY A 108 3.99 -4.07 -12.17
C GLY A 108 4.93 -3.66 -11.03
N SER A 109 5.67 -2.54 -11.14
CA SER A 109 6.49 -2.00 -10.05
C SER A 109 5.67 -1.42 -8.88
N ALA A 110 4.39 -1.15 -9.11
CA ALA A 110 3.44 -0.76 -8.08
C ALA A 110 2.17 -1.62 -8.19
N LYS A 111 1.58 -1.95 -7.05
CA LYS A 111 0.35 -2.72 -7.00
C LYS A 111 -0.57 -2.19 -5.91
N VAL A 112 -1.82 -1.95 -6.27
CA VAL A 112 -2.92 -1.82 -5.33
C VAL A 112 -3.75 -3.08 -5.41
N TYR A 113 -3.97 -3.72 -4.27
CA TYR A 113 -4.78 -4.93 -4.15
C TYR A 113 -5.97 -4.64 -3.24
N TYR A 114 -7.14 -5.07 -3.65
CA TYR A 114 -8.36 -4.95 -2.86
C TYR A 114 -8.88 -6.35 -2.49
N PHE A 115 -9.12 -6.53 -1.20
CA PHE A 115 -9.78 -7.72 -0.64
C PHE A 115 -11.16 -7.32 -0.10
N ASP A 116 -12.21 -7.92 -0.64
CA ASP A 116 -13.61 -7.63 -0.30
C ASP A 116 -14.22 -8.58 0.75
N GLY A 117 -13.41 -9.51 1.26
CA GLY A 117 -13.83 -10.51 2.24
C GLY A 117 -13.89 -10.01 3.68
N ASP A 118 -14.06 -10.96 4.58
CA ASP A 118 -14.11 -10.71 6.03
C ASP A 118 -12.71 -10.41 6.59
N VAL A 119 -12.49 -9.16 7.00
CA VAL A 119 -11.20 -8.71 7.56
C VAL A 119 -10.81 -9.42 8.86
N THR A 120 -11.76 -10.04 9.57
CA THR A 120 -11.48 -10.82 10.78
C THR A 120 -10.80 -12.16 10.48
N GLN A 121 -10.85 -12.62 9.23
CA GLN A 121 -10.24 -13.87 8.76
C GLN A 121 -8.82 -13.66 8.20
N LEU A 122 -8.33 -12.43 8.18
CA LEU A 122 -6.99 -12.11 7.72
C LEU A 122 -5.93 -12.68 8.67
N ILE A 123 -4.77 -12.99 8.12
CA ILE A 123 -3.61 -13.45 8.88
C ILE A 123 -2.42 -12.53 8.66
N ARG A 124 -1.66 -12.26 9.70
CA ARG A 124 -0.43 -11.50 9.59
C ARG A 124 0.65 -12.34 8.95
N THR A 125 1.13 -11.89 7.80
CA THR A 125 2.05 -12.66 6.96
C THR A 125 3.39 -11.92 6.83
N ASN A 126 4.48 -12.65 7.06
CA ASN A 126 5.82 -12.09 6.90
C ASN A 126 6.11 -11.77 5.43
N CYS A 127 6.91 -10.71 5.22
CA CYS A 127 7.48 -10.45 3.91
C CYS A 127 8.36 -11.63 3.46
N PRO A 128 8.45 -11.88 2.14
CA PRO A 128 9.36 -12.91 1.62
C PRO A 128 10.81 -12.71 2.10
N ASP A 129 11.53 -13.80 2.37
CA ASP A 129 12.93 -13.75 2.79
C ASP A 129 13.83 -13.10 1.73
N SER A 130 13.41 -13.16 0.46
CA SER A 130 14.11 -12.52 -0.66
C SER A 130 13.97 -11.00 -0.71
N LEU A 131 13.09 -10.40 0.09
CA LEU A 131 13.02 -8.96 0.26
C LEU A 131 14.13 -8.50 1.22
N GLU A 132 15.05 -7.69 0.72
CA GLU A 132 16.16 -7.15 1.51
C GLU A 132 15.63 -6.26 2.66
N ASP A 133 16.28 -6.30 3.81
CA ASP A 133 15.79 -5.61 5.02
C ASP A 133 15.67 -4.10 4.85
N GLU A 134 16.51 -3.48 4.02
CA GLU A 134 16.46 -2.05 3.71
C GLU A 134 15.18 -1.64 2.95
N PHE A 135 14.53 -2.58 2.26
CA PHE A 135 13.28 -2.35 1.54
C PHE A 135 12.03 -2.81 2.32
N LYS A 136 12.21 -3.30 3.53
CA LYS A 136 11.11 -3.54 4.47
C LYS A 136 10.81 -2.26 5.22
N LEU A 137 9.64 -1.68 5.00
CA LEU A 137 9.22 -0.54 5.81
C LEU A 137 9.03 -1.02 7.24
N ASP A 138 9.90 -0.52 8.12
CA ASP A 138 9.82 -0.87 9.54
C ASP A 138 8.53 -0.33 10.16
N ARG A 139 7.99 -1.14 11.03
CA ARG A 139 6.75 -0.89 11.74
C ARG A 139 6.78 0.40 12.49
N LYS A 140 6.08 1.44 12.11
CA LYS A 140 5.89 2.49 13.11
C LYS A 140 4.72 3.44 12.85
N GLY A 141 3.77 3.10 12.01
CA GLY A 141 2.65 4.01 11.77
C GLY A 141 1.30 3.32 11.84
N VAL A 142 0.46 3.79 12.74
CA VAL A 142 -0.99 3.55 12.69
C VAL A 142 -1.61 4.73 11.96
N VAL A 143 -2.53 4.46 11.06
CA VAL A 143 -3.33 5.50 10.35
C VAL A 143 -4.44 5.97 11.26
#